data_936ca9ee7e1ce39b8d863b737ce37210
#
_entry.id   936ca9ee7e1ce39b8d863b737ce37210
#
_cell.length_a   1.000
_cell.length_b   1.000
_cell.length_c   1.000
_cell.angle_alpha   90.00
_cell.angle_beta   90.00
_cell.angle_gamma   90.00
#
_symmetry.space_group_name_H-M   'P 1'
#
loop_
_entity.id
_entity.type
_entity.pdbx_description
1 polymer ?
#
loop_
_entity_poly.entity_id
_entity_poly.type
_entity_poly.pdbx_seq_one_letter_code
_entity_poly.pdbx_strand_id
1 'polypeptide(L)'
;FCRSVGAFPASLYTVQCRMGISGVASFGTDMFFESVPDQYVDAHLSKWSFDAAHPQVPIVLPRSYLAIYNFGFAQSQQLPKISEGVAGMIDLQVTLSGNGLREQYPARVVGFSSRLNPILVPQDFIRWSNERFAPNSDNKPTRLIVEVGNPADDAIASYMEQHGYELEDDKLESGRATYFLKVAAAVVMGVGLLICVLSLYILMLSVYLLVQKNTEKLRNLMLIGYSPSAVARPYQYLTLAINVAVLLIALLLLALLRHAYMERLWLMFPTMEDAGMGRTLVAGAVLLLVVGVLNVVAV
;
A
#
# COMPACT_ATOMS: atom_id res chain seq x y z
N PHE A 1 -6.15 -21.35 -2.19
CA PHE A 1 -5.70 -20.18 -1.41
C PHE A 1 -4.49 -19.47 -2.04
N CYS A 2 -3.59 -20.17 -2.72
CA CYS A 2 -2.38 -19.62 -3.33
C CYS A 2 -2.71 -18.91 -4.65
N ARG A 3 -2.22 -17.66 -4.83
CA ARG A 3 -2.33 -16.89 -6.09
C ARG A 3 -1.03 -16.94 -6.88
N SER A 4 0.09 -16.75 -6.20
CA SER A 4 1.41 -16.81 -6.81
C SER A 4 2.45 -17.28 -5.80
N VAL A 5 3.54 -17.85 -6.29
CA VAL A 5 4.66 -18.33 -5.48
C VAL A 5 5.94 -17.80 -6.09
N GLY A 6 6.81 -17.25 -5.25
CA GLY A 6 8.17 -16.87 -5.59
C GLY A 6 9.17 -17.64 -4.76
N ALA A 7 10.28 -18.02 -5.37
CA ALA A 7 11.38 -18.65 -4.66
C ALA A 7 12.44 -17.61 -4.28
N PHE A 8 13.16 -17.87 -3.17
CA PHE A 8 14.32 -17.11 -2.76
C PHE A 8 15.60 -17.92 -3.04
N PRO A 9 16.17 -17.86 -4.25
CA PRO A 9 17.51 -18.35 -4.44
C PRO A 9 18.50 -17.52 -3.63
N ALA A 10 19.45 -18.19 -2.97
CA ALA A 10 20.42 -17.57 -2.09
C ALA A 10 21.82 -17.67 -2.69
N SER A 11 22.76 -16.85 -2.18
CA SER A 11 24.19 -17.00 -2.45
C SER A 11 24.75 -18.27 -1.81
N LEU A 12 25.38 -19.13 -2.61
CA LEU A 12 25.96 -20.40 -2.18
C LEU A 12 27.47 -20.29 -1.92
N TYR A 13 27.98 -19.08 -1.81
CA TYR A 13 29.38 -18.71 -1.60
C TYR A 13 29.44 -17.66 -0.48
N THR A 14 30.64 -17.38 0.03
CA THR A 14 30.84 -16.40 1.10
C THR A 14 30.85 -14.99 0.53
N VAL A 15 30.03 -14.11 1.12
CA VAL A 15 29.96 -12.69 0.81
C VAL A 15 30.43 -11.87 1.99
N GLN A 16 31.47 -11.07 1.80
CA GLN A 16 31.97 -10.13 2.79
C GLN A 16 31.71 -8.71 2.28
N CYS A 17 30.97 -7.91 3.02
CA CYS A 17 30.76 -6.50 2.70
C CYS A 17 31.71 -5.64 3.50
N ARG A 18 32.37 -4.71 2.83
CA ARG A 18 33.21 -3.68 3.45
C ARG A 18 32.60 -2.32 3.15
N MET A 19 32.32 -1.56 4.21
CA MET A 19 31.86 -0.20 4.13
C MET A 19 33.04 0.74 4.39
N GLY A 20 33.35 1.61 3.45
CA GLY A 20 34.32 2.69 3.61
C GLY A 20 33.61 4.01 3.86
N ILE A 21 33.69 4.54 5.08
CA ILE A 21 33.32 5.93 5.35
C ILE A 21 34.64 6.72 5.40
N SER A 22 34.80 7.72 4.56
CA SER A 22 36.01 8.54 4.50
C SER A 22 36.40 9.06 5.88
N GLY A 23 37.58 8.61 6.38
CA GLY A 23 38.14 9.02 7.67
C GLY A 23 37.71 8.21 8.90
N VAL A 24 36.91 7.15 8.74
CA VAL A 24 36.49 6.24 9.82
C VAL A 24 36.88 4.81 9.45
N ALA A 25 37.15 3.96 10.45
CA ALA A 25 37.58 2.57 10.26
C ALA A 25 36.63 1.80 9.31
N SER A 26 37.20 1.00 8.40
CA SER A 26 36.41 0.14 7.51
C SER A 26 35.84 -1.04 8.32
N PHE A 27 34.53 -1.20 8.30
CA PHE A 27 33.85 -2.37 8.86
C PHE A 27 33.65 -3.43 7.79
N GLY A 28 34.02 -4.66 8.12
CA GLY A 28 33.70 -5.83 7.31
C GLY A 28 32.69 -6.70 8.06
N THR A 29 31.66 -7.14 7.38
CA THR A 29 30.69 -8.10 7.90
C THR A 29 30.38 -9.14 6.85
N ASP A 30 30.17 -10.38 7.29
CA ASP A 30 29.66 -11.42 6.42
C ASP A 30 28.17 -11.17 6.15
N MET A 31 27.77 -11.33 4.90
CA MET A 31 26.41 -11.14 4.43
C MET A 31 25.94 -12.36 3.66
N PHE A 32 24.63 -12.54 3.60
CA PHE A 32 24.00 -13.51 2.73
C PHE A 32 23.09 -12.75 1.76
N PHE A 33 23.30 -13.00 0.47
CA PHE A 33 22.44 -12.44 -0.55
C PHE A 33 21.33 -13.44 -0.90
N GLU A 34 20.13 -12.92 -0.99
CA GLU A 34 19.00 -13.64 -1.53
C GLU A 34 18.42 -12.82 -2.69
N SER A 35 17.65 -13.45 -3.55
CA SER A 35 16.85 -12.73 -4.54
C SER A 35 15.42 -13.24 -4.51
N VAL A 36 14.53 -12.45 -5.09
CA VAL A 36 13.12 -12.77 -5.23
C VAL A 36 12.65 -12.18 -6.57
N PRO A 37 11.63 -12.74 -7.22
CA PRO A 37 11.07 -12.12 -8.41
C PRO A 37 10.68 -10.66 -8.16
N ASP A 38 11.00 -9.78 -9.09
CA ASP A 38 10.87 -8.32 -8.96
C ASP A 38 9.47 -7.85 -8.53
N GLN A 39 8.43 -8.60 -8.90
CA GLN A 39 7.05 -8.32 -8.51
C GLN A 39 6.78 -8.32 -7.00
N TYR A 40 7.66 -8.96 -6.22
CA TYR A 40 7.54 -9.03 -4.76
C TYR A 40 8.39 -7.98 -4.04
N VAL A 41 9.28 -7.30 -4.75
CA VAL A 41 10.15 -6.25 -4.17
C VAL A 41 9.35 -4.98 -4.00
N ASP A 42 9.24 -4.48 -2.79
CA ASP A 42 8.48 -3.28 -2.42
C ASP A 42 9.31 -1.98 -2.48
N ALA A 43 10.55 -2.05 -2.98
CA ALA A 43 11.41 -0.89 -3.19
C ALA A 43 11.28 -0.32 -4.60
N HIS A 44 11.61 0.97 -4.78
CA HIS A 44 11.70 1.57 -6.11
C HIS A 44 12.87 0.96 -6.89
N LEU A 45 12.56 0.23 -7.97
CA LEU A 45 13.51 -0.54 -8.75
C LEU A 45 14.32 0.29 -9.79
N SER A 46 14.40 1.61 -9.64
CA SER A 46 15.29 2.42 -10.47
C SER A 46 16.75 1.98 -10.21
N LYS A 47 17.43 1.46 -11.25
CA LYS A 47 18.78 0.88 -11.18
C LYS A 47 18.86 -0.51 -10.53
N TRP A 48 17.81 -1.28 -10.55
CA TRP A 48 17.74 -2.68 -10.13
C TRP A 48 18.09 -3.63 -11.29
N SER A 49 19.18 -3.41 -11.98
CA SER A 49 19.67 -4.29 -13.05
C SER A 49 21.14 -4.62 -12.81
N PHE A 50 21.50 -5.84 -13.12
CA PHE A 50 22.90 -6.30 -13.07
C PHE A 50 23.40 -6.52 -14.49
N ASP A 51 24.60 -6.00 -14.76
CA ASP A 51 25.32 -6.23 -16.02
C ASP A 51 26.69 -6.86 -15.70
N ALA A 52 26.91 -8.07 -16.21
CA ALA A 52 28.16 -8.78 -16.00
C ALA A 52 29.38 -8.12 -16.68
N ALA A 53 29.16 -7.25 -17.70
CA ALA A 53 30.24 -6.50 -18.34
C ALA A 53 30.74 -5.33 -17.48
N HIS A 54 29.86 -4.74 -16.67
CA HIS A 54 30.18 -3.66 -15.76
C HIS A 54 29.59 -3.98 -14.38
N PRO A 55 30.18 -4.94 -13.63
CA PRO A 55 29.56 -5.53 -12.46
C PRO A 55 29.52 -4.53 -11.30
N GLN A 56 28.39 -3.85 -11.15
CA GLN A 56 28.02 -3.12 -9.95
C GLN A 56 26.82 -3.83 -9.32
N VAL A 57 26.93 -4.19 -8.02
CA VAL A 57 25.90 -4.97 -7.34
C VAL A 57 24.87 -4.03 -6.70
N PRO A 58 23.66 -3.94 -7.24
CA PRO A 58 22.58 -3.19 -6.58
C PRO A 58 22.03 -4.03 -5.42
N ILE A 59 21.88 -3.38 -4.25
CA ILE A 59 21.45 -4.04 -3.01
C ILE A 59 20.19 -3.34 -2.50
N VAL A 60 19.19 -4.12 -2.13
CA VAL A 60 18.04 -3.66 -1.34
C VAL A 60 18.18 -4.22 0.06
N LEU A 61 18.19 -3.33 1.06
CA LEU A 61 18.34 -3.68 2.47
C LEU A 61 16.99 -3.69 3.18
N PRO A 62 16.78 -4.54 4.20
CA PRO A 62 15.68 -4.39 5.13
C PRO A 62 15.74 -3.05 5.87
N ARG A 63 14.63 -2.37 6.06
CA ARG A 63 14.55 -1.13 6.87
C ARG A 63 15.00 -1.33 8.31
N SER A 64 14.82 -2.53 8.85
CA SER A 64 15.32 -2.89 10.17
C SER A 64 16.82 -2.71 10.33
N TYR A 65 17.62 -2.92 9.27
CA TYR A 65 19.06 -2.71 9.31
C TYR A 65 19.44 -1.24 9.50
N LEU A 66 18.68 -0.33 8.87
CA LEU A 66 18.87 1.10 9.08
C LEU A 66 18.55 1.50 10.53
N ALA A 67 17.50 0.91 11.10
CA ALA A 67 17.14 1.12 12.50
C ALA A 67 18.21 0.58 13.45
N ILE A 68 18.70 -0.65 13.23
CA ILE A 68 19.78 -1.27 14.01
C ILE A 68 21.06 -0.41 13.92
N TYR A 69 21.41 0.07 12.74
CA TYR A 69 22.54 0.97 12.58
C TYR A 69 22.34 2.26 13.38
N ASN A 70 21.23 2.96 13.19
CA ASN A 70 21.00 4.29 13.76
C ASN A 70 20.83 4.29 15.29
N PHE A 71 20.19 3.28 15.85
CA PHE A 71 19.85 3.22 17.28
C PHE A 71 20.75 2.28 18.09
N GLY A 72 21.43 1.35 17.43
CA GLY A 72 22.37 0.43 18.07
C GLY A 72 23.83 0.86 17.82
N PHE A 73 24.26 0.70 16.57
CA PHE A 73 25.66 0.82 16.22
C PHE A 73 26.18 2.27 16.20
N ALA A 74 25.49 3.17 15.49
CA ALA A 74 25.93 4.56 15.32
C ALA A 74 26.04 5.29 16.67
N GLN A 75 25.09 5.02 17.58
CA GLN A 75 25.09 5.61 18.91
C GLN A 75 26.26 5.11 19.77
N SER A 76 26.58 3.79 19.71
CA SER A 76 27.66 3.20 20.50
C SER A 76 29.05 3.62 20.02
N GLN A 77 29.19 3.92 18.72
CA GLN A 77 30.47 4.31 18.09
C GLN A 77 30.58 5.81 17.80
N GLN A 78 29.65 6.63 18.30
CA GLN A 78 29.58 8.08 18.05
C GLN A 78 29.61 8.46 16.55
N LEU A 79 29.00 7.60 15.72
CA LEU A 79 28.88 7.81 14.30
C LEU A 79 27.58 8.59 13.97
N PRO A 80 27.54 9.32 12.83
CA PRO A 80 26.34 10.02 12.43
C PRO A 80 25.23 9.04 12.07
N LYS A 81 23.98 9.40 12.40
CA LYS A 81 22.80 8.66 11.91
C LYS A 81 22.67 8.89 10.40
N ILE A 82 22.27 7.85 9.70
CA ILE A 82 22.08 7.90 8.24
C ILE A 82 20.58 7.77 7.89
N SER A 83 20.15 8.51 6.87
CA SER A 83 18.84 8.36 6.25
C SER A 83 18.92 7.39 5.06
N GLU A 84 17.76 6.96 4.55
CA GLU A 84 17.72 6.11 3.35
C GLU A 84 18.44 6.75 2.16
N GLY A 85 18.26 8.06 1.95
CA GLY A 85 18.92 8.79 0.88
C GLY A 85 20.45 8.84 1.02
N VAL A 86 20.95 8.99 2.24
CA VAL A 86 22.40 8.99 2.53
C VAL A 86 22.98 7.59 2.36
N ALA A 87 22.27 6.55 2.79
CA ALA A 87 22.70 5.17 2.63
C ALA A 87 22.91 4.80 1.15
N GLY A 88 22.11 5.30 0.24
CA GLY A 88 22.28 5.12 -1.20
C GLY A 88 23.49 5.84 -1.82
N MET A 89 24.16 6.72 -1.07
CA MET A 89 25.38 7.45 -1.51
C MET A 89 26.67 6.81 -0.95
N ILE A 90 26.56 5.81 -0.06
CA ILE A 90 27.70 5.15 0.54
C ILE A 90 28.26 4.12 -0.46
N ASP A 91 29.55 4.23 -0.75
CA ASP A 91 30.25 3.26 -1.57
C ASP A 91 30.51 1.99 -0.73
N LEU A 92 29.91 0.90 -1.18
CA LEU A 92 30.11 -0.42 -0.62
C LEU A 92 31.00 -1.24 -1.53
N GLN A 93 31.83 -2.08 -0.94
CA GLN A 93 32.57 -3.11 -1.67
C GLN A 93 32.19 -4.49 -1.13
N VAL A 94 31.79 -5.36 -2.01
CA VAL A 94 31.51 -6.76 -1.67
C VAL A 94 32.60 -7.66 -2.21
N THR A 95 33.13 -8.50 -1.35
CA THR A 95 34.09 -9.54 -1.71
C THR A 95 33.36 -10.86 -1.78
N LEU A 96 33.34 -11.47 -2.94
CA LEU A 96 32.76 -12.80 -3.19
C LEU A 96 33.86 -13.83 -3.16
N SER A 97 33.69 -14.90 -2.37
CA SER A 97 34.67 -15.94 -2.21
C SER A 97 34.05 -17.32 -2.34
N GLY A 98 34.52 -18.12 -3.29
CA GLY A 98 34.03 -19.48 -3.54
C GLY A 98 34.77 -20.12 -4.71
N ASN A 99 34.73 -21.44 -4.83
CA ASN A 99 35.37 -22.19 -5.91
C ASN A 99 36.88 -21.79 -6.16
N GLY A 100 37.60 -21.45 -5.10
CA GLY A 100 39.02 -21.01 -5.21
C GLY A 100 39.16 -19.56 -5.74
N LEU A 101 38.10 -18.87 -6.07
CA LEU A 101 38.11 -17.49 -6.51
C LEU A 101 37.79 -16.54 -5.34
N ARG A 102 38.44 -15.37 -5.37
CA ARG A 102 38.12 -14.26 -4.46
C ARG A 102 38.22 -12.97 -5.23
N GLU A 103 37.05 -12.32 -5.43
CA GLU A 103 36.94 -11.13 -6.26
C GLU A 103 36.14 -10.04 -5.53
N GLN A 104 36.47 -8.77 -5.83
CA GLN A 104 35.82 -7.62 -5.22
C GLN A 104 34.98 -6.88 -6.26
N TYR A 105 33.77 -6.50 -5.88
CA TYR A 105 32.84 -5.76 -6.73
C TYR A 105 32.32 -4.52 -6.01
N PRO A 106 32.17 -3.41 -6.73
CA PRO A 106 31.46 -2.25 -6.19
C PRO A 106 29.98 -2.61 -5.98
N ALA A 107 29.45 -2.20 -4.86
CA ALA A 107 28.05 -2.41 -4.52
C ALA A 107 27.41 -1.10 -4.10
N ARG A 108 26.09 -1.00 -4.26
CA ARG A 108 25.35 0.19 -3.92
C ARG A 108 23.98 -0.18 -3.36
N VAL A 109 23.57 0.50 -2.27
CA VAL A 109 22.20 0.41 -1.78
C VAL A 109 21.30 1.23 -2.70
N VAL A 110 20.36 0.56 -3.37
CA VAL A 110 19.41 1.19 -4.30
C VAL A 110 18.02 1.36 -3.69
N GLY A 111 17.74 0.73 -2.56
CA GLY A 111 16.46 0.85 -1.88
C GLY A 111 16.40 0.12 -0.55
N PHE A 112 15.27 0.27 0.12
CA PHE A 112 14.96 -0.40 1.38
C PHE A 112 13.62 -1.10 1.28
N SER A 113 13.57 -2.36 1.75
CA SER A 113 12.33 -3.12 1.85
C SER A 113 11.76 -3.03 3.27
N SER A 114 10.45 -2.82 3.36
CA SER A 114 9.69 -2.91 4.61
C SER A 114 9.03 -4.28 4.81
N ARG A 115 8.94 -5.05 3.73
CA ARG A 115 8.21 -6.32 3.70
C ARG A 115 9.14 -7.53 3.77
N LEU A 116 10.35 -7.40 3.21
CA LEU A 116 11.29 -8.49 3.08
C LEU A 116 12.48 -8.28 4.01
N ASN A 117 12.82 -9.30 4.77
CA ASN A 117 13.88 -9.26 5.79
C ASN A 117 15.29 -9.61 5.26
N PRO A 118 15.48 -10.34 4.13
CA PRO A 118 16.80 -10.62 3.60
C PRO A 118 17.41 -9.42 2.86
N ILE A 119 18.72 -9.47 2.68
CA ILE A 119 19.47 -8.57 1.80
C ILE A 119 19.26 -9.04 0.37
N LEU A 120 18.56 -8.24 -0.41
CA LEU A 120 18.17 -8.62 -1.76
C LEU A 120 19.13 -8.07 -2.81
N VAL A 121 19.35 -8.89 -3.82
CA VAL A 121 20.07 -8.56 -5.06
C VAL A 121 19.28 -9.07 -6.27
N PRO A 122 19.51 -8.56 -7.50
CA PRO A 122 18.81 -9.04 -8.68
C PRO A 122 18.98 -10.54 -8.93
N GLN A 123 17.97 -11.19 -9.50
CA GLN A 123 18.03 -12.61 -9.82
C GLN A 123 19.17 -12.95 -10.80
N ASP A 124 19.43 -12.07 -11.76
CA ASP A 124 20.51 -12.25 -12.73
C ASP A 124 21.88 -12.24 -12.07
N PHE A 125 22.05 -11.41 -11.02
CA PHE A 125 23.27 -11.42 -10.23
C PHE A 125 23.44 -12.73 -9.47
N ILE A 126 22.41 -13.22 -8.78
CA ILE A 126 22.49 -14.51 -8.04
C ILE A 126 22.80 -15.67 -8.97
N ARG A 127 22.18 -15.70 -10.15
CA ARG A 127 22.44 -16.75 -11.14
C ARG A 127 23.89 -16.71 -11.60
N TRP A 128 24.34 -15.56 -12.09
CA TRP A 128 25.72 -15.35 -12.56
C TRP A 128 26.76 -15.66 -11.47
N SER A 129 26.54 -15.20 -10.27
CA SER A 129 27.49 -15.38 -9.17
C SER A 129 27.52 -16.82 -8.63
N ASN A 130 26.40 -17.50 -8.51
CA ASN A 130 26.37 -18.92 -8.13
C ASN A 130 27.06 -19.80 -9.18
N GLU A 131 26.84 -19.56 -10.48
CA GLU A 131 27.53 -20.27 -11.55
C GLU A 131 29.06 -20.08 -11.49
N ARG A 132 29.53 -18.89 -11.08
CA ARG A 132 30.96 -18.57 -11.01
C ARG A 132 31.63 -19.04 -9.73
N PHE A 133 31.03 -18.79 -8.58
CA PHE A 133 31.63 -19.02 -7.26
C PHE A 133 31.19 -20.32 -6.58
N ALA A 134 30.12 -20.96 -7.05
CA ALA A 134 29.57 -22.19 -6.48
C ALA A 134 28.96 -23.15 -7.52
N PRO A 135 29.68 -23.48 -8.64
CA PRO A 135 29.10 -24.18 -9.79
C PRO A 135 28.56 -25.58 -9.47
N ASN A 136 29.10 -26.23 -8.42
CA ASN A 136 28.72 -27.59 -8.03
C ASN A 136 27.75 -27.66 -6.85
N SER A 137 27.17 -26.54 -6.44
CA SER A 137 26.26 -26.48 -5.29
C SER A 137 24.81 -26.67 -5.72
N ASP A 138 24.03 -27.35 -4.87
CA ASP A 138 22.59 -27.56 -5.11
C ASP A 138 21.86 -26.24 -4.83
N ASN A 139 21.37 -25.63 -5.89
CA ASN A 139 20.70 -24.31 -5.84
C ASN A 139 19.21 -24.45 -5.53
N LYS A 140 18.84 -25.23 -4.50
CA LYS A 140 17.46 -25.31 -4.04
C LYS A 140 17.11 -24.12 -3.16
N PRO A 141 15.98 -23.44 -3.43
CA PRO A 141 15.54 -22.35 -2.58
C PRO A 141 15.14 -22.90 -1.20
N THR A 142 15.62 -22.27 -0.15
CA THR A 142 15.28 -22.61 1.24
C THR A 142 14.04 -21.87 1.72
N ARG A 143 13.64 -20.83 1.01
CA ARG A 143 12.47 -20.00 1.33
C ARG A 143 11.60 -19.78 0.11
N LEU A 144 10.30 -19.67 0.38
CA LEU A 144 9.29 -19.33 -0.61
C LEU A 144 8.47 -18.11 -0.13
N ILE A 145 8.11 -17.23 -1.04
CA ILE A 145 7.06 -16.24 -0.81
C ILE A 145 5.77 -16.73 -1.47
N VAL A 146 4.71 -16.79 -0.72
CA VAL A 146 3.40 -17.24 -1.20
C VAL A 146 2.41 -16.09 -1.06
N GLU A 147 1.87 -15.66 -2.19
CA GLU A 147 0.79 -14.68 -2.19
C GLU A 147 -0.54 -15.41 -2.07
N VAL A 148 -1.30 -15.08 -1.02
CA VAL A 148 -2.58 -15.72 -0.72
C VAL A 148 -3.75 -14.76 -0.96
N GLY A 149 -4.88 -15.30 -1.40
CA GLY A 149 -6.10 -14.51 -1.62
C GLY A 149 -6.80 -14.12 -0.33
N ASN A 150 -6.80 -15.03 0.63
CA ASN A 150 -7.37 -14.84 1.96
C ASN A 150 -6.39 -15.32 3.03
N PRO A 151 -5.66 -14.40 3.69
CA PRO A 151 -4.71 -14.77 4.75
C PRO A 151 -5.37 -15.26 6.05
N ALA A 152 -6.70 -15.13 6.17
CA ALA A 152 -7.46 -15.62 7.31
C ALA A 152 -7.98 -17.07 7.13
N ASP A 153 -7.64 -17.73 6.02
CA ASP A 153 -8.04 -19.10 5.75
C ASP A 153 -7.20 -20.07 6.59
N ASP A 154 -7.85 -20.80 7.50
CA ASP A 154 -7.20 -21.79 8.37
C ASP A 154 -6.61 -22.98 7.58
N ALA A 155 -7.06 -23.19 6.34
CA ALA A 155 -6.47 -24.20 5.46
C ALA A 155 -5.00 -23.91 5.13
N ILE A 156 -4.56 -22.64 5.20
CA ILE A 156 -3.16 -22.26 4.97
C ILE A 156 -2.28 -22.84 6.08
N ALA A 157 -2.62 -22.57 7.33
CA ALA A 157 -1.85 -23.05 8.49
C ALA A 157 -1.80 -24.59 8.50
N SER A 158 -2.96 -25.25 8.31
CA SER A 158 -3.05 -26.71 8.28
C SER A 158 -2.20 -27.31 7.13
N TYR A 159 -2.22 -26.71 5.94
CA TYR A 159 -1.43 -27.17 4.80
C TYR A 159 0.08 -27.05 5.07
N MET A 160 0.51 -25.93 5.64
CA MET A 160 1.93 -25.70 5.92
C MET A 160 2.44 -26.66 7.00
N GLU A 161 1.66 -26.87 8.07
CA GLU A 161 1.98 -27.82 9.13
C GLU A 161 2.08 -29.26 8.62
N GLN A 162 1.11 -29.70 7.80
CA GLN A 162 1.12 -31.04 7.22
C GLN A 162 2.34 -31.33 6.32
N HIS A 163 2.89 -30.28 5.67
CA HIS A 163 4.05 -30.41 4.80
C HIS A 163 5.37 -30.05 5.47
N GLY A 164 5.35 -29.71 6.77
CA GLY A 164 6.54 -29.36 7.53
C GLY A 164 7.17 -28.01 7.12
N TYR A 165 6.38 -27.10 6.58
CA TYR A 165 6.83 -25.73 6.28
C TYR A 165 6.73 -24.85 7.52
N GLU A 166 7.80 -24.12 7.81
CA GLU A 166 7.79 -23.09 8.83
C GLU A 166 7.18 -21.79 8.27
N LEU A 167 6.25 -21.22 9.00
CA LEU A 167 5.65 -19.92 8.67
C LEU A 167 6.32 -18.80 9.46
N GLU A 168 6.46 -17.66 8.84
CA GLU A 168 6.78 -16.42 9.56
C GLU A 168 5.46 -15.87 10.17
N ASP A 169 5.14 -16.31 11.39
CA ASP A 169 3.84 -16.08 12.05
C ASP A 169 3.46 -14.60 12.11
N ASP A 170 4.38 -13.70 12.41
CA ASP A 170 4.15 -12.24 12.45
C ASP A 170 3.57 -11.71 11.13
N LYS A 171 4.01 -12.27 9.99
CA LYS A 171 3.51 -11.86 8.66
C LYS A 171 2.12 -12.40 8.40
N LEU A 172 1.84 -13.61 8.83
CA LEU A 172 0.51 -14.22 8.70
C LEU A 172 -0.52 -13.49 9.56
N GLU A 173 -0.20 -13.19 10.82
CA GLU A 173 -1.06 -12.45 11.74
C GLU A 173 -1.34 -11.02 11.24
N SER A 174 -0.32 -10.31 10.79
CA SER A 174 -0.48 -8.99 10.18
C SER A 174 -1.36 -9.04 8.93
N GLY A 175 -1.20 -10.08 8.10
CA GLY A 175 -2.05 -10.32 6.93
C GLY A 175 -3.51 -10.57 7.30
N ARG A 176 -3.77 -11.40 8.33
CA ARG A 176 -5.11 -11.68 8.86
C ARG A 176 -5.77 -10.40 9.39
N ALA A 177 -5.08 -9.62 10.20
CA ALA A 177 -5.58 -8.36 10.74
C ALA A 177 -5.97 -7.38 9.60
N THR A 178 -5.12 -7.25 8.59
CA THR A 178 -5.38 -6.40 7.42
C THR A 178 -6.60 -6.90 6.62
N TYR A 179 -6.75 -8.19 6.46
CA TYR A 179 -7.91 -8.78 5.78
C TYR A 179 -9.21 -8.52 6.54
N PHE A 180 -9.25 -8.77 7.85
CA PHE A 180 -10.41 -8.45 8.68
C PHE A 180 -10.78 -6.98 8.62
N LEU A 181 -9.81 -6.08 8.64
CA LEU A 181 -10.04 -4.64 8.52
C LEU A 181 -10.67 -4.29 7.16
N LYS A 182 -10.21 -4.90 6.06
CA LYS A 182 -10.81 -4.73 4.72
C LYS A 182 -12.24 -5.24 4.66
N VAL A 183 -12.53 -6.40 5.25
CA VAL A 183 -13.88 -6.96 5.32
C VAL A 183 -14.80 -6.07 6.14
N ALA A 184 -14.36 -5.61 7.31
CA ALA A 184 -15.12 -4.69 8.15
C ALA A 184 -15.42 -3.37 7.41
N ALA A 185 -14.43 -2.80 6.72
CA ALA A 185 -14.63 -1.61 5.90
C ALA A 185 -15.63 -1.85 4.75
N ALA A 186 -15.58 -3.02 4.10
CA ALA A 186 -16.53 -3.38 3.04
C ALA A 186 -17.96 -3.51 3.57
N VAL A 187 -18.16 -4.10 4.75
CA VAL A 187 -19.48 -4.20 5.41
C VAL A 187 -20.02 -2.81 5.73
N VAL A 188 -19.22 -1.94 6.35
CA VAL A 188 -19.61 -0.55 6.66
C VAL A 188 -19.98 0.20 5.39
N MET A 189 -19.22 0.02 4.31
CA MET A 189 -19.52 0.65 3.02
C MET A 189 -20.82 0.10 2.42
N GLY A 190 -21.09 -1.20 2.54
CA GLY A 190 -22.35 -1.83 2.11
C GLY A 190 -23.55 -1.29 2.86
N VAL A 191 -23.47 -1.16 4.18
CA VAL A 191 -24.50 -0.56 5.02
C VAL A 191 -24.72 0.92 4.65
N GLY A 192 -23.64 1.68 4.44
CA GLY A 192 -23.71 3.07 4.00
C GLY A 192 -24.42 3.22 2.64
N LEU A 193 -24.15 2.34 1.69
CA LEU A 193 -24.82 2.33 0.39
C LEU A 193 -26.32 2.02 0.54
N LEU A 194 -26.68 1.06 1.39
CA LEU A 194 -28.08 0.71 1.67
C LEU A 194 -28.83 1.90 2.27
N ILE A 195 -28.24 2.58 3.26
CA ILE A 195 -28.81 3.80 3.85
C ILE A 195 -28.98 4.89 2.79
N CYS A 196 -28.01 5.04 1.88
CA CYS A 196 -28.10 6.01 0.79
C CYS A 196 -29.28 5.72 -0.14
N VAL A 197 -29.48 4.47 -0.55
CA VAL A 197 -30.63 4.06 -1.39
C VAL A 197 -31.96 4.31 -0.68
N LEU A 198 -32.07 3.94 0.60
CA LEU A 198 -33.28 4.21 1.39
C LEU A 198 -33.55 5.69 1.53
N SER A 199 -32.55 6.52 1.74
CA SER A 199 -32.66 7.97 1.85
C SER A 199 -33.17 8.61 0.54
N LEU A 200 -32.65 8.11 -0.60
CA LEU A 200 -33.16 8.53 -1.93
C LEU A 200 -34.63 8.17 -2.12
N TYR A 201 -35.04 6.98 -1.72
CA TYR A 201 -36.43 6.54 -1.79
C TYR A 201 -37.33 7.42 -0.92
N ILE A 202 -36.93 7.69 0.32
CA ILE A 202 -37.70 8.58 1.22
C ILE A 202 -37.80 10.00 0.66
N LEU A 203 -36.70 10.52 0.09
CA LEU A 203 -36.70 11.84 -0.53
C LEU A 203 -37.68 11.91 -1.72
N MET A 204 -37.66 10.90 -2.59
CA MET A 204 -38.58 10.81 -3.72
C MET A 204 -40.02 10.72 -3.26
N LEU A 205 -40.32 9.92 -2.24
CA LEU A 205 -41.65 9.81 -1.64
C LEU A 205 -42.11 11.14 -1.02
N SER A 206 -41.24 11.85 -0.34
CA SER A 206 -41.51 13.15 0.27
C SER A 206 -41.88 14.19 -0.77
N VAL A 207 -41.15 14.26 -1.89
CA VAL A 207 -41.46 15.15 -3.01
C VAL A 207 -42.83 14.80 -3.63
N TYR A 208 -43.05 13.48 -3.86
CA TYR A 208 -44.34 13.01 -4.38
C TYR A 208 -45.52 13.42 -3.48
N LEU A 209 -45.44 13.19 -2.17
CA LEU A 209 -46.49 13.58 -1.22
C LEU A 209 -46.70 15.10 -1.14
N LEU A 210 -45.59 15.88 -1.25
CA LEU A 210 -45.68 17.34 -1.26
C LEU A 210 -46.44 17.84 -2.47
N VAL A 211 -46.18 17.30 -3.66
CA VAL A 211 -46.89 17.62 -4.89
C VAL A 211 -48.35 17.20 -4.77
N GLN A 212 -48.63 15.99 -4.31
CA GLN A 212 -50.01 15.47 -4.14
C GLN A 212 -50.83 16.33 -3.19
N LYS A 213 -50.27 16.77 -2.06
CA LYS A 213 -50.94 17.65 -1.09
C LYS A 213 -51.27 19.02 -1.66
N ASN A 214 -50.50 19.51 -2.63
CA ASN A 214 -50.68 20.81 -3.23
C ASN A 214 -51.35 20.76 -4.62
N THR A 215 -51.89 19.62 -5.05
CA THR A 215 -52.41 19.38 -6.40
C THR A 215 -53.48 20.40 -6.79
N GLU A 216 -54.42 20.80 -5.90
CA GLU A 216 -55.44 21.81 -6.20
C GLU A 216 -54.82 23.18 -6.48
N LYS A 217 -53.82 23.60 -5.69
CA LYS A 217 -53.14 24.89 -5.89
C LYS A 217 -52.34 24.88 -7.20
N LEU A 218 -51.65 23.77 -7.50
CA LEU A 218 -50.90 23.59 -8.74
C LEU A 218 -51.83 23.61 -9.96
N ARG A 219 -52.99 22.93 -9.87
CA ARG A 219 -54.02 22.92 -10.92
C ARG A 219 -54.58 24.31 -11.17
N ASN A 220 -54.86 25.09 -10.13
CA ASN A 220 -55.36 26.46 -10.27
C ASN A 220 -54.34 27.37 -10.97
N LEU A 221 -53.01 27.22 -10.67
CA LEU A 221 -51.95 27.94 -11.36
C LEU A 221 -51.88 27.58 -12.85
N MET A 222 -52.04 26.31 -13.18
CA MET A 222 -52.09 25.87 -14.59
C MET A 222 -53.30 26.39 -15.33
N LEU A 223 -54.44 26.47 -14.66
CA LEU A 223 -55.67 27.05 -15.25
C LEU A 223 -55.55 28.56 -15.52
N ILE A 224 -54.71 29.28 -14.77
CA ILE A 224 -54.43 30.71 -14.99
C ILE A 224 -53.40 30.89 -16.15
N GLY A 225 -52.80 29.79 -16.67
CA GLY A 225 -51.91 29.84 -17.82
C GLY A 225 -50.41 29.61 -17.51
N TYR A 226 -50.05 29.23 -16.29
CA TYR A 226 -48.68 28.86 -15.99
C TYR A 226 -48.31 27.51 -16.59
N SER A 227 -47.12 27.40 -17.19
CA SER A 227 -46.64 26.14 -17.71
C SER A 227 -46.27 25.15 -16.58
N PRO A 228 -46.41 23.83 -16.76
CA PRO A 228 -46.04 22.82 -15.75
C PRO A 228 -44.65 22.99 -15.22
N SER A 229 -43.70 23.29 -16.10
CA SER A 229 -42.30 23.52 -15.74
C SER A 229 -42.08 24.78 -14.87
N ALA A 230 -42.89 25.82 -15.06
CA ALA A 230 -42.80 27.02 -14.23
C ALA A 230 -43.32 26.77 -12.81
N VAL A 231 -44.32 25.90 -12.68
CA VAL A 231 -44.87 25.49 -11.39
C VAL A 231 -43.96 24.51 -10.64
N ALA A 232 -43.23 23.65 -11.33
CA ALA A 232 -42.29 22.68 -10.76
C ALA A 232 -40.98 23.32 -10.26
N ARG A 233 -40.48 24.36 -10.93
CA ARG A 233 -39.19 25.01 -10.63
C ARG A 233 -38.97 25.38 -9.16
N PRO A 234 -39.91 26.02 -8.43
CA PRO A 234 -39.67 26.36 -7.02
C PRO A 234 -39.40 25.13 -6.13
N TYR A 235 -40.11 24.03 -6.41
CA TYR A 235 -39.92 22.77 -5.66
C TYR A 235 -38.56 22.13 -5.97
N GLN A 236 -38.18 22.17 -7.25
CA GLN A 236 -36.86 21.68 -7.67
C GLN A 236 -35.70 22.47 -7.02
N TYR A 237 -35.78 23.81 -7.01
CA TYR A 237 -34.80 24.67 -6.37
C TYR A 237 -34.74 24.44 -4.85
N LEU A 238 -35.87 24.31 -4.19
CA LEU A 238 -35.91 24.06 -2.75
C LEU A 238 -35.26 22.73 -2.39
N THR A 239 -35.60 21.67 -3.12
CA THR A 239 -35.03 20.35 -2.88
C THR A 239 -33.53 20.32 -3.20
N LEU A 240 -33.09 20.97 -4.28
CA LEU A 240 -31.70 21.10 -4.63
C LEU A 240 -30.91 21.86 -3.53
N ALA A 241 -31.46 22.98 -3.04
CA ALA A 241 -30.83 23.77 -1.98
C ALA A 241 -30.66 22.97 -0.68
N ILE A 242 -31.68 22.19 -0.29
CA ILE A 242 -31.61 21.30 0.87
C ILE A 242 -30.51 20.24 0.67
N ASN A 243 -30.47 19.60 -0.50
CA ASN A 243 -29.47 18.58 -0.80
C ASN A 243 -28.02 19.14 -0.77
N VAL A 244 -27.84 20.35 -1.32
CA VAL A 244 -26.53 21.04 -1.26
C VAL A 244 -26.17 21.36 0.19
N ALA A 245 -27.08 21.86 1.00
CA ALA A 245 -26.85 22.17 2.40
C ALA A 245 -26.45 20.89 3.20
N VAL A 246 -27.17 19.79 3.00
CA VAL A 246 -26.88 18.51 3.63
C VAL A 246 -25.50 17.99 3.22
N LEU A 247 -25.15 18.08 1.92
CA LEU A 247 -23.82 17.68 1.44
C LEU A 247 -22.72 18.53 2.07
N LEU A 248 -22.89 19.85 2.16
CA LEU A 248 -21.91 20.73 2.79
C LEU A 248 -21.71 20.40 4.28
N ILE A 249 -22.80 20.15 5.00
CA ILE A 249 -22.72 19.72 6.41
C ILE A 249 -22.00 18.37 6.52
N ALA A 250 -22.32 17.40 5.66
CA ALA A 250 -21.68 16.09 5.65
C ALA A 250 -20.18 16.19 5.35
N LEU A 251 -19.77 17.00 4.38
CA LEU A 251 -18.36 17.23 4.06
C LEU A 251 -17.61 17.96 5.19
N LEU A 252 -18.26 18.90 5.86
CA LEU A 252 -17.70 19.60 7.01
C LEU A 252 -17.47 18.63 8.18
N LEU A 253 -18.47 17.82 8.53
CA LEU A 253 -18.34 16.80 9.57
C LEU A 253 -17.25 15.79 9.22
N LEU A 254 -17.18 15.33 7.98
CA LEU A 254 -16.13 14.42 7.51
C LEU A 254 -14.74 15.05 7.63
N ALA A 255 -14.61 16.34 7.26
CA ALA A 255 -13.33 17.06 7.38
C ALA A 255 -12.88 17.19 8.84
N LEU A 256 -13.81 17.49 9.76
CA LEU A 256 -13.52 17.57 11.19
C LEU A 256 -13.11 16.21 11.77
N LEU A 257 -13.87 15.16 11.46
CA LEU A 257 -13.55 13.79 11.90
C LEU A 257 -12.20 13.34 11.36
N ARG A 258 -11.94 13.59 10.07
CA ARG A 258 -10.67 13.27 9.45
C ARG A 258 -9.52 14.00 10.12
N HIS A 259 -9.64 15.31 10.38
CA HIS A 259 -8.59 16.08 11.05
C HIS A 259 -8.26 15.48 12.42
N ALA A 260 -9.26 15.21 13.24
CA ALA A 260 -9.09 14.61 14.56
C ALA A 260 -8.48 13.19 14.53
N TYR A 261 -8.82 12.41 13.51
CA TYR A 261 -8.32 11.05 13.34
C TYR A 261 -6.89 11.04 12.78
N MET A 262 -6.60 11.87 11.77
CA MET A 262 -5.29 11.95 11.14
C MET A 262 -4.21 12.46 12.12
N GLU A 263 -4.54 13.39 12.98
CA GLU A 263 -3.62 13.88 14.01
C GLU A 263 -3.11 12.74 14.90
N ARG A 264 -3.99 11.83 15.30
CA ARG A 264 -3.60 10.64 16.09
C ARG A 264 -2.83 9.61 15.28
N LEU A 265 -3.18 9.41 14.02
CA LEU A 265 -2.46 8.48 13.13
C LEU A 265 -1.04 8.93 12.85
N TRP A 266 -0.81 10.22 12.64
CA TRP A 266 0.53 10.75 12.39
C TRP A 266 1.47 10.57 13.59
N LEU A 267 0.93 10.59 14.80
CA LEU A 267 1.70 10.25 16.01
C LEU A 267 2.14 8.78 16.04
N MET A 268 1.35 7.88 15.48
CA MET A 268 1.65 6.44 15.44
C MET A 268 2.44 6.03 14.19
N PHE A 269 2.17 6.66 13.05
CA PHE A 269 2.74 6.29 11.75
C PHE A 269 3.20 7.52 10.97
N PRO A 270 4.34 8.12 11.30
CA PRO A 270 4.81 9.37 10.68
C PRO A 270 5.15 9.25 9.19
N THR A 271 5.25 8.02 8.65
CA THR A 271 5.59 7.75 7.24
C THR A 271 4.36 7.48 6.35
N MET A 272 3.13 7.60 6.88
CA MET A 272 1.93 7.40 6.07
C MET A 272 1.72 8.57 5.09
N GLU A 273 1.56 8.23 3.81
CA GLU A 273 1.11 9.19 2.80
C GLU A 273 -0.36 9.54 3.01
N ASP A 274 -0.68 10.83 3.03
CA ASP A 274 -2.06 11.29 3.10
C ASP A 274 -2.76 11.12 1.75
N ALA A 275 -3.74 10.22 1.69
CA ALA A 275 -4.51 9.94 0.48
C ALA A 275 -5.40 11.11 0.01
N GLY A 276 -5.38 12.27 0.67
CA GLY A 276 -6.14 13.46 0.31
C GLY A 276 -7.66 13.28 0.36
N MET A 277 -8.40 14.38 0.37
CA MET A 277 -9.88 14.38 0.32
C MET A 277 -10.46 14.29 -1.10
N GLY A 278 -9.63 14.28 -2.14
CA GLY A 278 -10.08 14.40 -3.53
C GLY A 278 -11.07 13.33 -3.94
N ARG A 279 -10.84 12.08 -3.60
CA ARG A 279 -11.75 10.95 -3.92
C ARG A 279 -13.12 11.12 -3.27
N THR A 280 -13.18 11.60 -2.04
CA THR A 280 -14.42 11.81 -1.29
C THR A 280 -15.22 12.98 -1.87
N LEU A 281 -14.56 14.08 -2.27
CA LEU A 281 -15.19 15.21 -2.93
C LEU A 281 -15.79 14.81 -4.28
N VAL A 282 -15.08 14.02 -5.07
CA VAL A 282 -15.59 13.49 -6.34
C VAL A 282 -16.80 12.58 -6.12
N ALA A 283 -16.75 11.69 -5.13
CA ALA A 283 -17.89 10.82 -4.79
C ALA A 283 -19.11 11.64 -4.34
N GLY A 284 -18.91 12.68 -3.51
CA GLY A 284 -19.97 13.60 -3.08
C GLY A 284 -20.60 14.38 -4.26
N ALA A 285 -19.77 14.86 -5.19
CA ALA A 285 -20.23 15.55 -6.38
C ALA A 285 -21.07 14.64 -7.31
N VAL A 286 -20.61 13.41 -7.52
CA VAL A 286 -21.35 12.39 -8.31
C VAL A 286 -22.68 12.08 -7.66
N LEU A 287 -22.72 11.90 -6.34
CA LEU A 287 -23.95 11.64 -5.60
C LEU A 287 -24.93 12.80 -5.73
N LEU A 288 -24.46 14.04 -5.60
CA LEU A 288 -25.29 15.24 -5.78
C LEU A 288 -25.88 15.34 -7.20
N LEU A 289 -25.09 15.00 -8.23
CA LEU A 289 -25.57 14.95 -9.62
C LEU A 289 -26.68 13.89 -9.78
N VAL A 290 -26.48 12.68 -9.26
CA VAL A 290 -27.48 11.61 -9.33
C VAL A 290 -28.78 12.03 -8.64
N VAL A 291 -28.68 12.58 -7.42
CA VAL A 291 -29.84 13.07 -6.66
C VAL A 291 -30.55 14.22 -7.41
N GLY A 292 -29.78 15.14 -7.99
CA GLY A 292 -30.28 16.25 -8.79
C GLY A 292 -31.10 15.79 -10.00
N VAL A 293 -30.54 14.83 -10.76
CA VAL A 293 -31.24 14.24 -11.94
C VAL A 293 -32.50 13.51 -11.52
N LEU A 294 -32.44 12.68 -10.46
CA LEU A 294 -33.60 11.96 -9.95
C LEU A 294 -34.69 12.94 -9.49
N ASN A 295 -34.33 14.05 -8.86
CA ASN A 295 -35.27 15.07 -8.43
C ASN A 295 -35.94 15.76 -9.62
N VAL A 296 -35.23 16.10 -10.69
CA VAL A 296 -35.77 16.67 -11.91
C VAL A 296 -36.73 15.71 -12.60
N VAL A 297 -36.46 14.41 -12.58
CA VAL A 297 -37.35 13.40 -13.19
C VAL A 297 -38.56 13.11 -12.32
N ALA A 298 -38.46 13.24 -10.98
CA ALA A 298 -39.58 12.96 -10.05
C ALA A 298 -40.58 14.09 -9.93
N VAL A 299 -40.23 15.33 -10.27
CA VAL A 299 -41.08 16.53 -10.22
C VAL A 299 -41.56 16.94 -11.61
#